data_1669864bfd90f1e417a14e9840287d44
#
_entry.id   1669864bfd90f1e417a14e9840287d44
#
_cell.length_a   1.000
_cell.length_b   1.000
_cell.length_c   1.000
_cell.angle_alpha   90.00
_cell.angle_beta   90.00
_cell.angle_gamma   90.00
#
_symmetry.space_group_name_H-M   'P 1'
#
loop_
_entity.id
_entity.type
_entity.pdbx_description
1 polymer ?
#
loop_
_entity_poly.entity_id
_entity_poly.type
_entity_poly.pdbx_seq_one_letter_code
_entity_poly.pdbx_strand_id
1 'polypeptide(L)'
;YKRQVRAVLSVSPGGREAQWPDQQAVSALAAASPFNTATATALPVFQLPARRPDVIHRLTLAGPAANYAWTINGALYDPRRGAVRQGQRVRLVFDNRSGMFHPMHLHGHTFQVLTDGSRQGPRKDTVLVPPHASVAVDFDADNPGQWLSHCHNVYHGEAGMMTVISYVD
;
A
#
# COMPACT_ATOMS: atom_id res chain seq x y z
N TYR A 1 -8.98 -29.72 -0.60
CA TYR A 1 -9.58 -29.20 -1.85
C TYR A 1 -9.82 -27.71 -1.65
N LYS A 2 -8.96 -26.84 -2.22
CA LYS A 2 -9.20 -25.39 -2.26
C LYS A 2 -10.26 -25.13 -3.33
N ARG A 3 -11.49 -24.81 -2.94
CA ARG A 3 -12.49 -24.31 -3.89
C ARG A 3 -12.08 -22.91 -4.31
N GLN A 4 -11.69 -22.76 -5.57
CA GLN A 4 -11.47 -21.44 -6.17
C GLN A 4 -12.82 -20.88 -6.63
N VAL A 5 -13.16 -19.67 -6.15
CA VAL A 5 -14.26 -18.90 -6.73
C VAL A 5 -13.70 -18.13 -7.91
N ARG A 6 -14.34 -18.25 -9.06
CA ARG A 6 -13.98 -17.51 -10.29
C ARG A 6 -15.16 -16.61 -10.66
N ALA A 7 -14.84 -15.39 -11.04
CA ALA A 7 -15.82 -14.45 -11.57
C ALA A 7 -15.25 -13.78 -12.83
N VAL A 8 -16.12 -13.52 -13.80
CA VAL A 8 -15.77 -12.74 -15.00
C VAL A 8 -16.54 -11.44 -14.93
N LEU A 9 -15.79 -10.32 -14.99
CA LEU A 9 -16.35 -8.99 -15.07
C LEU A 9 -16.22 -8.51 -16.52
N SER A 10 -17.35 -8.25 -17.20
CA SER A 10 -17.39 -7.71 -18.55
C SER A 10 -17.84 -6.26 -18.53
N VAL A 11 -17.09 -5.39 -19.19
CA VAL A 11 -17.38 -3.95 -19.34
C VAL A 11 -17.80 -3.59 -20.78
N SER A 12 -18.29 -4.56 -21.56
CA SER A 12 -18.73 -4.30 -22.93
C SER A 12 -20.07 -3.58 -22.98
N PRO A 13 -20.22 -2.45 -23.70
CA PRO A 13 -21.52 -1.86 -24.01
C PRO A 13 -22.34 -2.86 -24.83
N GLY A 14 -23.54 -3.22 -24.38
CA GLY A 14 -24.45 -4.10 -25.09
C GLY A 14 -24.59 -5.52 -24.53
N GLY A 15 -24.08 -5.79 -23.32
CA GLY A 15 -24.47 -6.97 -22.54
C GLY A 15 -24.19 -8.32 -23.19
N ARG A 16 -23.06 -8.45 -23.90
CA ARG A 16 -22.62 -9.79 -24.32
C ARG A 16 -22.31 -10.61 -23.08
N GLU A 17 -22.86 -11.81 -23.02
CA GLU A 17 -22.57 -12.77 -21.97
C GLU A 17 -21.04 -12.98 -21.85
N ALA A 18 -20.51 -12.78 -20.65
CA ALA A 18 -19.09 -12.95 -20.40
C ALA A 18 -18.73 -14.43 -20.54
N GLN A 19 -17.87 -14.75 -21.48
CA GLN A 19 -17.39 -16.12 -21.67
C GLN A 19 -16.25 -16.40 -20.69
N TRP A 20 -16.27 -17.57 -20.10
CA TRP A 20 -15.15 -18.06 -19.32
C TRP A 20 -13.93 -18.21 -20.23
N PRO A 21 -12.73 -17.81 -19.78
CA PRO A 21 -11.51 -18.08 -20.53
C PRO A 21 -11.37 -19.59 -20.74
N ASP A 22 -10.99 -19.98 -21.93
CA ASP A 22 -10.73 -21.39 -22.22
C ASP A 22 -9.49 -21.91 -21.46
N GLN A 23 -9.30 -23.23 -21.47
CA GLN A 23 -8.20 -23.86 -20.74
C GLN A 23 -6.82 -23.40 -21.25
N GLN A 24 -6.70 -23.06 -22.54
CA GLN A 24 -5.46 -22.57 -23.12
C GLN A 24 -5.12 -21.17 -22.59
N ALA A 25 -6.09 -20.26 -22.51
CA ALA A 25 -5.92 -18.94 -21.91
C ALA A 25 -5.54 -19.01 -20.44
N VAL A 26 -6.20 -19.92 -19.66
CA VAL A 26 -5.87 -20.16 -18.26
C VAL A 26 -4.45 -20.70 -18.10
N SER A 27 -4.03 -21.63 -18.98
CA SER A 27 -2.67 -22.18 -18.95
C SER A 27 -1.62 -21.16 -19.33
N ALA A 28 -1.91 -20.31 -20.32
CA ALA A 28 -1.02 -19.20 -20.71
C ALA A 28 -0.84 -18.18 -19.57
N LEU A 29 -1.93 -17.83 -18.86
CA LEU A 29 -1.86 -16.97 -17.68
C LEU A 29 -1.05 -17.61 -16.53
N ALA A 30 -1.20 -18.91 -16.33
CA ALA A 30 -0.45 -19.63 -15.30
C ALA A 30 1.06 -19.73 -15.61
N ALA A 31 1.42 -19.73 -16.90
CA ALA A 31 2.81 -19.74 -17.37
C ALA A 31 3.42 -18.32 -17.47
N ALA A 32 2.59 -17.27 -17.44
CA ALA A 32 3.07 -15.89 -17.49
C ALA A 32 3.80 -15.51 -16.19
N SER A 33 4.86 -14.74 -16.31
CA SER A 33 5.53 -14.16 -15.14
C SER A 33 4.56 -13.25 -14.39
N PRO A 34 4.42 -13.39 -13.05
CA PRO A 34 3.56 -12.51 -12.28
C PRO A 34 3.98 -11.05 -12.45
N PHE A 35 2.99 -10.16 -12.54
CA PHE A 35 3.26 -8.72 -12.54
C PHE A 35 3.93 -8.33 -11.20
N ASN A 36 5.15 -7.79 -11.28
CA ASN A 36 5.90 -7.38 -10.11
C ASN A 36 5.84 -5.85 -9.95
N THR A 37 5.09 -5.39 -8.95
CA THR A 37 4.99 -3.95 -8.65
C THR A 37 6.31 -3.33 -8.19
N ALA A 38 7.26 -4.13 -7.69
CA ALA A 38 8.57 -3.63 -7.27
C ALA A 38 9.45 -3.19 -8.45
N THR A 39 9.18 -3.70 -9.65
CA THR A 39 9.89 -3.33 -10.89
C THR A 39 9.07 -2.45 -11.81
N ALA A 40 7.78 -2.26 -11.51
CA ALA A 40 6.90 -1.43 -12.31
C ALA A 40 7.28 0.05 -12.17
N THR A 41 7.14 0.79 -13.27
CA THR A 41 7.35 2.24 -13.32
C THR A 41 6.05 2.91 -13.76
N ALA A 42 5.69 4.01 -13.13
CA ALA A 42 4.54 4.80 -13.56
C ALA A 42 4.82 5.49 -14.90
N LEU A 43 3.80 5.62 -15.74
CA LEU A 43 3.89 6.50 -16.90
C LEU A 43 4.14 7.94 -16.44
N PRO A 44 4.91 8.75 -17.19
CA PRO A 44 5.29 10.10 -16.77
C PRO A 44 4.12 10.99 -16.32
N VAL A 45 2.97 10.86 -16.98
CA VAL A 45 1.74 11.63 -16.68
C VAL A 45 1.16 11.31 -15.29
N PHE A 46 1.49 10.16 -14.73
CA PHE A 46 1.02 9.73 -13.40
C PHE A 46 2.10 9.84 -12.32
N GLN A 47 3.31 10.26 -12.67
CA GLN A 47 4.37 10.44 -11.70
C GLN A 47 4.15 11.71 -10.89
N LEU A 48 4.50 11.68 -9.60
CA LEU A 48 4.63 12.91 -8.84
C LEU A 48 5.78 13.75 -9.40
N PRO A 49 5.64 15.07 -9.46
CA PRO A 49 6.74 15.95 -9.86
C PRO A 49 7.99 15.65 -9.03
N ALA A 50 9.16 15.66 -9.68
CA ALA A 50 10.44 15.41 -9.00
C ALA A 50 10.68 16.48 -7.93
N ARG A 51 10.68 16.06 -6.67
CA ARG A 51 10.85 16.92 -5.50
C ARG A 51 11.38 16.12 -4.33
N ARG A 52 12.26 16.70 -3.53
CA ARG A 52 12.68 16.07 -2.27
C ARG A 52 11.53 16.09 -1.27
N PRO A 53 11.41 15.07 -0.39
CA PRO A 53 10.42 15.12 0.67
C PRO A 53 10.75 16.23 1.67
N ASP A 54 9.73 16.97 2.09
CA ASP A 54 9.84 17.98 3.13
C ASP A 54 9.85 17.35 4.51
N VAL A 55 9.18 16.19 4.64
CA VAL A 55 9.11 15.42 5.87
C VAL A 55 9.18 13.91 5.57
N ILE A 56 9.83 13.17 6.46
CA ILE A 56 9.93 11.70 6.37
C ILE A 56 9.44 11.10 7.67
N HIS A 57 8.39 10.28 7.59
CA HIS A 57 7.90 9.48 8.70
C HIS A 57 8.32 8.02 8.53
N ARG A 58 9.00 7.48 9.54
CA ARG A 58 9.33 6.05 9.60
C ARG A 58 8.29 5.31 10.41
N LEU A 59 7.69 4.30 9.82
CA LEU A 59 6.65 3.47 10.40
C LEU A 59 7.18 2.04 10.54
N THR A 60 7.69 1.71 11.72
CA THR A 60 8.18 0.37 12.04
C THR A 60 7.00 -0.54 12.34
N LEU A 61 6.82 -1.56 11.51
CA LEU A 61 5.76 -2.55 11.63
C LEU A 61 6.30 -3.75 12.39
N ALA A 62 5.65 -4.12 13.49
CA ALA A 62 6.11 -5.23 14.35
C ALA A 62 4.95 -6.03 14.93
N GLY A 63 5.22 -7.30 15.22
CA GLY A 63 4.29 -8.25 15.81
C GLY A 63 4.45 -9.65 15.21
N PRO A 64 3.60 -10.62 15.67
CA PRO A 64 2.69 -10.44 16.79
C PRO A 64 3.46 -10.44 18.12
N ALA A 65 3.07 -9.54 19.01
CA ALA A 65 3.47 -9.57 20.42
C ALA A 65 2.47 -10.39 21.24
N ALA A 66 2.58 -10.35 22.57
CA ALA A 66 1.62 -11.02 23.47
C ALA A 66 0.17 -10.62 23.10
N ASN A 67 -0.75 -11.57 23.24
CA ASN A 67 -2.17 -11.40 22.89
C ASN A 67 -2.42 -11.01 21.41
N TYR A 68 -1.55 -11.48 20.51
CA TYR A 68 -1.66 -11.18 19.06
C TYR A 68 -1.57 -9.68 18.72
N ALA A 69 -0.91 -8.91 19.55
CA ALA A 69 -0.79 -7.46 19.35
C ALA A 69 0.13 -7.13 18.16
N TRP A 70 -0.33 -6.27 17.27
CA TRP A 70 0.43 -5.73 16.14
C TRP A 70 0.63 -4.23 16.31
N THR A 71 1.81 -3.72 16.03
CA THR A 71 2.16 -2.34 16.36
C THR A 71 2.74 -1.59 15.20
N ILE A 72 2.54 -0.26 15.19
CA ILE A 72 3.33 0.69 14.43
C ILE A 72 4.15 1.52 15.44
N ASN A 73 5.48 1.52 15.27
CA ASN A 73 6.44 2.19 16.16
C ASN A 73 6.28 1.80 17.65
N GLY A 74 5.91 0.55 17.92
CA GLY A 74 5.74 0.02 19.25
C GLY A 74 4.43 0.40 19.96
N ALA A 75 3.49 1.06 19.28
CA ALA A 75 2.17 1.38 19.80
C ALA A 75 1.07 0.64 19.04
N LEU A 76 -0.02 0.29 19.72
CA LEU A 76 -1.18 -0.35 19.12
C LEU A 76 -1.97 0.63 18.25
N TYR A 77 -2.19 1.82 18.71
CA TYR A 77 -2.80 2.92 17.96
C TYR A 77 -2.33 4.24 18.53
N ASP A 78 -1.81 5.12 17.70
CA ASP A 78 -1.41 6.45 18.14
C ASP A 78 -1.88 7.50 17.12
N PRO A 79 -2.89 8.31 17.47
CA PRO A 79 -3.44 9.31 16.56
C PRO A 79 -2.51 10.52 16.32
N ARG A 80 -1.34 10.60 16.96
CA ARG A 80 -0.48 11.80 16.94
C ARG A 80 0.81 11.65 16.13
N ARG A 81 1.06 10.51 15.49
CA ARG A 81 2.40 10.16 15.02
C ARG A 81 2.81 10.66 13.64
N GLY A 82 1.91 11.15 12.81
CA GLY A 82 2.25 11.59 11.47
C GLY A 82 1.86 13.04 11.21
N ALA A 83 2.46 14.02 11.90
CA ALA A 83 2.15 15.43 11.66
C ALA A 83 2.68 15.88 10.29
N VAL A 84 1.79 16.44 9.47
CA VAL A 84 2.13 16.99 8.14
C VAL A 84 1.45 18.36 7.98
N ARG A 85 1.99 19.21 7.10
CA ARG A 85 1.35 20.47 6.69
C ARG A 85 0.89 20.39 5.25
N GLN A 86 -0.18 21.10 4.95
CA GLN A 86 -0.67 21.21 3.58
C GLN A 86 0.44 21.71 2.63
N GLY A 87 0.53 21.09 1.47
CA GLY A 87 1.52 21.40 0.44
C GLY A 87 2.88 20.70 0.62
N GLN A 88 3.13 19.99 1.72
CA GLN A 88 4.37 19.23 1.89
C GLN A 88 4.39 18.00 0.97
N ARG A 89 5.59 17.65 0.50
CA ARG A 89 5.92 16.32 0.00
C ARG A 89 6.29 15.46 1.21
N VAL A 90 5.51 14.43 1.44
CA VAL A 90 5.66 13.51 2.56
C VAL A 90 6.19 12.18 2.08
N ARG A 91 7.21 11.66 2.75
CA ARG A 91 7.67 10.29 2.57
C ARG A 91 7.28 9.44 3.76
N LEU A 92 6.58 8.34 3.52
CA LEU A 92 6.41 7.27 4.49
C LEU A 92 7.41 6.16 4.16
N VAL A 93 8.13 5.70 5.18
CA VAL A 93 9.01 4.53 5.10
C VAL A 93 8.42 3.46 6.00
N PHE A 94 7.80 2.47 5.41
CA PHE A 94 7.33 1.28 6.13
C PHE A 94 8.49 0.32 6.31
N ASP A 95 8.88 0.05 7.54
CA ASP A 95 9.98 -0.83 7.90
C ASP A 95 9.42 -2.06 8.63
N ASN A 96 9.28 -3.16 7.93
CA ASN A 96 8.66 -4.38 8.44
C ASN A 96 9.69 -5.23 9.20
N ARG A 97 9.51 -5.33 10.52
CA ARG A 97 10.33 -6.15 11.42
C ARG A 97 9.72 -7.50 11.73
N SER A 98 8.57 -7.82 11.14
CA SER A 98 7.88 -9.09 11.36
C SER A 98 8.18 -10.12 10.28
N GLY A 99 7.85 -11.38 10.56
CA GLY A 99 7.94 -12.48 9.60
C GLY A 99 6.74 -12.57 8.64
N MET A 100 5.80 -11.63 8.68
CA MET A 100 4.62 -11.60 7.81
C MET A 100 4.66 -10.39 6.89
N PHE A 101 4.03 -10.48 5.72
CA PHE A 101 3.82 -9.32 4.86
C PHE A 101 2.66 -8.45 5.36
N HIS A 102 2.74 -7.14 5.09
CA HIS A 102 1.70 -6.19 5.46
C HIS A 102 1.30 -5.33 4.26
N PRO A 103 0.05 -5.44 3.77
CA PRO A 103 -0.50 -4.47 2.83
C PRO A 103 -0.83 -3.19 3.60
N MET A 104 0.00 -2.15 3.46
CA MET A 104 -0.18 -0.88 4.15
C MET A 104 -0.97 0.08 3.28
N HIS A 105 -2.08 0.56 3.81
CA HIS A 105 -3.00 1.51 3.19
C HIS A 105 -2.92 2.89 3.84
N LEU A 106 -3.11 3.93 3.04
CA LEU A 106 -3.25 5.30 3.50
C LEU A 106 -4.58 5.87 2.97
N HIS A 107 -5.44 6.28 3.88
CA HIS A 107 -6.69 6.97 3.53
C HIS A 107 -6.44 8.35 2.94
N GLY A 108 -7.36 8.82 2.13
CA GLY A 108 -7.43 10.18 1.61
C GLY A 108 -6.36 10.57 0.61
N HIS A 109 -5.37 9.72 0.34
CA HIS A 109 -4.25 10.00 -0.55
C HIS A 109 -3.91 8.82 -1.45
N THR A 110 -3.38 9.12 -2.63
CA THR A 110 -2.61 8.17 -3.42
C THR A 110 -1.14 8.51 -3.34
N PHE A 111 -0.31 7.53 -3.13
CA PHE A 111 1.13 7.71 -3.04
C PHE A 111 1.87 7.09 -4.22
N GLN A 112 3.05 7.61 -4.50
CA GLN A 112 4.03 7.07 -5.43
C GLN A 112 4.89 6.05 -4.72
N VAL A 113 4.86 4.79 -5.14
CA VAL A 113 5.81 3.79 -4.62
C VAL A 113 7.21 4.13 -5.14
N LEU A 114 8.21 4.07 -4.27
CA LEU A 114 9.60 4.25 -4.66
C LEU A 114 10.25 2.87 -4.81
N THR A 115 10.57 2.52 -6.04
CA THR A 115 11.34 1.32 -6.35
C THR A 115 12.84 1.63 -6.28
N ASP A 116 13.64 0.70 -5.74
CA ASP A 116 15.08 0.89 -5.54
C ASP A 116 15.43 2.18 -4.78
N GLY A 117 14.52 2.63 -3.86
CA GLY A 117 14.71 3.80 -3.00
C GLY A 117 14.55 5.16 -3.68
N SER A 118 14.44 5.25 -5.01
CA SER A 118 14.34 6.54 -5.71
C SER A 118 13.53 6.51 -7.01
N ARG A 119 13.37 5.35 -7.64
CA ARG A 119 12.63 5.24 -8.90
C ARG A 119 11.12 5.36 -8.65
N GLN A 120 10.44 6.12 -9.49
CA GLN A 120 9.00 6.32 -9.39
C GLN A 120 8.24 5.11 -9.93
N GLY A 121 7.87 4.20 -9.03
CA GLY A 121 7.00 3.07 -9.27
C GLY A 121 5.54 3.47 -9.49
N PRO A 122 4.57 2.57 -9.35
CA PRO A 122 3.17 2.88 -9.58
C PRO A 122 2.57 3.81 -8.52
N ARG A 123 1.54 4.57 -8.92
CA ARG A 123 0.67 5.31 -7.98
C ARG A 123 -0.35 4.35 -7.40
N LYS A 124 -0.46 4.32 -6.08
CA LYS A 124 -1.33 3.40 -5.33
C LYS A 124 -1.82 4.06 -4.04
N ASP A 125 -2.77 3.47 -3.39
CA ASP A 125 -3.22 3.78 -2.03
C ASP A 125 -2.84 2.68 -1.03
N THR A 126 -2.42 1.53 -1.54
CA THR A 126 -2.02 0.36 -0.75
C THR A 126 -0.74 -0.24 -1.33
N VAL A 127 0.25 -0.51 -0.49
CA VAL A 127 1.51 -1.13 -0.88
C VAL A 127 1.81 -2.35 -0.01
N LEU A 128 2.26 -3.43 -0.66
CA LEU A 128 2.70 -4.62 0.05
C LEU A 128 4.12 -4.40 0.60
N VAL A 129 4.27 -4.57 1.91
CA VAL A 129 5.56 -4.54 2.60
C VAL A 129 5.95 -5.98 2.94
N PRO A 130 6.93 -6.58 2.24
CA PRO A 130 7.35 -7.95 2.49
C PRO A 130 7.95 -8.14 3.90
N PRO A 131 8.03 -9.38 4.40
CA PRO A 131 8.73 -9.68 5.66
C PRO A 131 10.16 -9.14 5.64
N HIS A 132 10.59 -8.55 6.75
CA HIS A 132 11.95 -8.05 6.96
C HIS A 132 12.46 -7.08 5.89
N ALA A 133 11.55 -6.36 5.22
CA ALA A 133 11.87 -5.41 4.16
C ALA A 133 11.35 -4.00 4.48
N SER A 134 11.91 -3.02 3.80
CA SER A 134 11.44 -1.64 3.86
C SER A 134 10.90 -1.20 2.51
N VAL A 135 9.78 -0.49 2.51
CA VAL A 135 9.18 0.12 1.34
C VAL A 135 8.95 1.60 1.60
N ALA A 136 9.38 2.44 0.67
CA ALA A 136 9.15 3.88 0.75
C ALA A 136 8.09 4.32 -0.27
N VAL A 137 7.26 5.27 0.15
CA VAL A 137 6.24 5.89 -0.69
C VAL A 137 6.24 7.40 -0.48
N ASP A 138 5.99 8.16 -1.54
CA ASP A 138 5.84 9.61 -1.49
C ASP A 138 4.41 10.03 -1.86
N PHE A 139 3.87 11.03 -1.17
CA PHE A 139 2.62 11.69 -1.55
C PHE A 139 2.72 13.21 -1.32
N ASP A 140 1.88 13.96 -2.01
CA ASP A 140 1.67 15.36 -1.71
C ASP A 140 0.55 15.50 -0.69
N ALA A 141 0.79 16.29 0.36
CA ALA A 141 -0.19 16.58 1.39
C ALA A 141 -1.18 17.64 0.87
N ASP A 142 -2.13 17.22 0.04
CA ASP A 142 -3.08 18.08 -0.67
C ASP A 142 -4.54 17.92 -0.19
N ASN A 143 -4.77 17.07 0.81
CA ASN A 143 -6.09 16.78 1.35
C ASN A 143 -6.09 16.93 2.88
N PRO A 144 -6.29 18.15 3.43
CA PRO A 144 -6.28 18.40 4.87
C PRO A 144 -7.29 17.54 5.64
N GLY A 145 -6.84 16.98 6.77
CA GLY A 145 -7.67 16.11 7.61
C GLY A 145 -6.85 15.21 8.53
N GLN A 146 -7.50 14.16 9.00
CA GLN A 146 -6.88 13.08 9.76
C GLN A 146 -7.09 11.77 9.02
N TRP A 147 -6.01 11.17 8.57
CA TRP A 147 -6.06 10.04 7.67
C TRP A 147 -5.41 8.82 8.28
N LEU A 148 -6.16 7.73 8.39
CA LEU A 148 -5.64 6.46 8.85
C LEU A 148 -4.58 5.91 7.89
N SER A 149 -3.46 5.45 8.44
CA SER A 149 -2.54 4.54 7.78
C SER A 149 -2.52 3.23 8.56
N HIS A 150 -2.92 2.14 7.92
CA HIS A 150 -3.11 0.87 8.59
C HIS A 150 -2.81 -0.33 7.70
N CYS A 151 -2.61 -1.48 8.34
CA CYS A 151 -2.52 -2.74 7.62
C CYS A 151 -3.90 -3.14 7.09
N HIS A 152 -3.98 -3.48 5.80
CA HIS A 152 -5.21 -3.95 5.16
C HIS A 152 -5.46 -5.46 5.36
N ASN A 153 -4.56 -6.16 6.07
CA ASN A 153 -4.93 -7.41 6.71
C ASN A 153 -5.77 -7.05 7.93
N VAL A 154 -7.06 -7.35 7.85
CA VAL A 154 -8.06 -6.97 8.86
C VAL A 154 -7.64 -7.41 10.27
N TYR A 155 -7.12 -8.62 10.43
CA TYR A 155 -6.70 -9.13 11.73
C TYR A 155 -5.51 -8.36 12.33
N HIS A 156 -4.60 -7.86 11.50
CA HIS A 156 -3.48 -7.04 11.96
C HIS A 156 -3.92 -5.61 12.30
N GLY A 157 -4.78 -5.04 11.46
CA GLY A 157 -5.35 -3.71 11.66
C GLY A 157 -6.14 -3.64 12.97
N GLU A 158 -7.11 -4.53 13.15
CA GLU A 158 -7.93 -4.63 14.36
C GLU A 158 -7.11 -4.93 15.63
N ALA A 159 -6.01 -5.65 15.49
CA ALA A 159 -5.08 -5.94 16.59
C ALA A 159 -4.03 -4.83 16.83
N GLY A 160 -4.20 -3.64 16.22
CA GLY A 160 -3.45 -2.43 16.56
C GLY A 160 -2.47 -1.91 15.51
N MET A 161 -2.29 -2.57 14.34
CA MET A 161 -1.39 -2.07 13.30
C MET A 161 -2.03 -0.91 12.52
N MET A 162 -2.20 0.23 13.19
CA MET A 162 -2.75 1.45 12.61
C MET A 162 -2.18 2.71 13.29
N THR A 163 -2.13 3.79 12.54
CA THR A 163 -1.74 5.12 13.00
C THR A 163 -2.49 6.19 12.21
N VAL A 164 -2.33 7.46 12.57
CA VAL A 164 -2.95 8.59 11.88
C VAL A 164 -1.89 9.50 11.30
N ILE A 165 -2.07 9.91 10.06
CA ILE A 165 -1.39 11.04 9.44
C ILE A 165 -2.30 12.25 9.65
N SER A 166 -1.86 13.19 10.48
CA SER A 166 -2.64 14.35 10.92
C SER A 166 -2.11 15.62 10.28
N TYR A 167 -2.98 16.39 9.64
CA TYR A 167 -2.63 17.74 9.22
C TYR A 167 -2.63 18.67 10.43
N VAL A 168 -1.57 19.47 10.53
CA VAL A 168 -1.38 20.49 11.55
C VAL A 168 -1.18 21.84 10.86
N ASP A 169 -1.56 22.90 11.53
CA ASP A 169 -1.44 24.29 11.06
C ASP A 169 0.02 24.74 10.91
#